data_befe3328a0cc48592326642e9ce68fc1
#
_entry.id   befe3328a0cc48592326642e9ce68fc1
#
_cell.length_a   1.000
_cell.length_b   1.000
_cell.length_c   1.000
_cell.angle_alpha   90.00
_cell.angle_beta   90.00
_cell.angle_gamma   90.00
#
_symmetry.space_group_name_H-M   'P 1'
#
loop_
_entity.id
_entity.type
_entity.pdbx_description
1 polymer ?
#
loop_
_entity_poly.entity_id
_entity_poly.type
_entity_poly.pdbx_seq_one_letter_code
_entity_poly.pdbx_strand_id
1 'polypeptide(L)'
;MKKITTEIRSWIYSIGIAFACALLIGVFILQPTNVLGHSMDPTLHDEQRIFVSKISHTFHLEPDYGDIVIIDSRVDRSRSVLDDLMEHPLVSLLSDKDDRIIYIKRVIGKPGDVLEFKNHQVYRNGEPLNEPYLNEQMNYTSSQQYIVPDKHLYVMGDNRNNSKDSRNIGFIPLDHVLGIKLGK
;
A
#
# COMPACT_ATOMS: atom_id res chain seq x y z
N MET A 1 7.90 51.53 -11.16
CA MET A 1 6.71 50.81 -10.62
C MET A 1 6.26 49.67 -11.54
N LYS A 2 6.05 49.84 -12.86
CA LYS A 2 5.58 48.74 -13.76
C LYS A 2 6.51 47.52 -13.80
N LYS A 3 7.85 47.70 -13.70
CA LYS A 3 8.81 46.60 -13.73
C LYS A 3 8.74 45.71 -12.49
N ILE A 4 8.59 46.32 -11.32
CA ILE A 4 8.42 45.59 -10.01
C ILE A 4 7.13 44.78 -9.97
N THR A 5 6.02 45.32 -10.46
CA THR A 5 4.74 44.59 -10.50
C THR A 5 4.78 43.40 -11.45
N THR A 6 5.55 43.50 -12.56
CA THR A 6 5.72 42.38 -13.49
C THR A 6 6.60 41.28 -12.88
N GLU A 7 7.66 41.64 -12.16
CA GLU A 7 8.50 40.68 -11.43
C GLU A 7 7.72 39.95 -10.33
N ILE A 8 6.99 40.68 -9.49
CA ILE A 8 6.16 40.09 -8.44
C ILE A 8 5.13 39.11 -9.03
N ARG A 9 4.47 39.48 -10.13
CA ARG A 9 3.51 38.60 -10.81
C ARG A 9 4.21 37.33 -11.34
N SER A 10 5.40 37.44 -11.94
CA SER A 10 6.18 36.29 -12.39
C SER A 10 6.54 35.33 -11.24
N TRP A 11 6.94 35.89 -10.09
CA TRP A 11 7.21 35.08 -8.89
C TRP A 11 5.97 34.34 -8.39
N ILE A 12 4.81 35.00 -8.36
CA ILE A 12 3.55 34.36 -7.94
C ILE A 12 3.18 33.21 -8.88
N TYR A 13 3.31 33.40 -10.20
CA TYR A 13 3.06 32.31 -11.16
C TYR A 13 4.04 31.15 -10.99
N SER A 14 5.33 31.44 -10.81
CA SER A 14 6.36 30.41 -10.62
C SER A 14 6.11 29.58 -9.36
N ILE A 15 5.77 30.23 -8.25
CA ILE A 15 5.42 29.57 -6.99
C ILE A 15 4.14 28.74 -7.16
N GLY A 16 3.11 29.27 -7.82
CA GLY A 16 1.88 28.56 -8.10
C GLY A 16 2.09 27.29 -8.94
N ILE A 17 2.89 27.39 -10.00
CA ILE A 17 3.25 26.25 -10.85
C ILE A 17 4.05 25.21 -10.04
N ALA A 18 5.07 25.64 -9.29
CA ALA A 18 5.87 24.74 -8.45
C ALA A 18 5.01 24.00 -7.42
N PHE A 19 4.07 24.70 -6.79
CA PHE A 19 3.13 24.09 -5.85
C PHE A 19 2.20 23.09 -6.53
N ALA A 20 1.65 23.43 -7.70
CA ALA A 20 0.81 22.50 -8.47
C ALA A 20 1.59 21.25 -8.91
N CYS A 21 2.83 21.42 -9.39
CA CYS A 21 3.69 20.27 -9.72
C CYS A 21 3.99 19.40 -8.49
N ALA A 22 4.30 19.99 -7.35
CA ALA A 22 4.56 19.25 -6.11
C ALA A 22 3.33 18.45 -5.66
N LEU A 23 2.14 19.03 -5.77
CA LEU A 23 0.87 18.35 -5.51
C LEU A 23 0.69 17.16 -6.45
N LEU A 24 0.86 17.36 -7.76
CA LEU A 24 0.70 16.29 -8.76
C LEU A 24 1.68 15.15 -8.51
N ILE A 25 2.95 15.45 -8.21
CA ILE A 25 3.96 14.44 -7.87
C ILE A 25 3.52 13.65 -6.63
N GLY A 26 3.09 14.34 -5.56
CA GLY A 26 2.67 13.69 -4.32
C GLY A 26 1.39 12.85 -4.46
N VAL A 27 0.46 13.27 -5.32
CA VAL A 27 -0.79 12.52 -5.57
C VAL A 27 -0.55 11.28 -6.42
N PHE A 28 0.24 11.40 -7.51
CA PHE A 28 0.29 10.38 -8.56
C PHE A 28 1.60 9.59 -8.63
N ILE A 29 2.68 10.06 -8.01
CA ILE A 29 4.01 9.46 -8.21
C ILE A 29 4.61 8.93 -6.91
N LEU A 30 4.80 9.79 -5.91
CA LEU A 30 5.59 9.46 -4.73
C LEU A 30 5.03 10.09 -3.46
N GLN A 31 4.83 9.26 -2.43
CA GLN A 31 4.33 9.73 -1.14
C GLN A 31 5.19 9.21 0.01
N PRO A 32 5.72 10.08 0.89
CA PRO A 32 6.28 9.66 2.16
C PRO A 32 5.15 9.22 3.09
N THR A 33 5.35 8.11 3.79
CA THR A 33 4.36 7.50 4.69
C THR A 33 5.07 6.98 5.94
N ASN A 34 4.45 7.10 7.10
CA ASN A 34 4.93 6.47 8.32
C ASN A 34 4.28 5.09 8.48
N VAL A 35 5.07 4.12 8.90
CA VAL A 35 4.59 2.80 9.30
C VAL A 35 3.90 2.94 10.65
N LEU A 36 2.71 2.38 10.80
CA LEU A 36 1.99 2.35 12.06
C LEU A 36 1.75 0.90 12.48
N GLY A 37 2.22 0.58 13.68
CA GLY A 37 2.07 -0.74 14.29
C GLY A 37 3.14 -1.76 13.87
N HIS A 38 2.98 -2.99 14.36
CA HIS A 38 3.99 -4.03 14.33
C HIS A 38 3.72 -5.17 13.33
N SER A 39 2.74 -5.00 12.44
CA SER A 39 2.32 -6.08 11.53
C SER A 39 3.35 -6.46 10.46
N MET A 40 4.35 -5.60 10.24
CA MET A 40 5.43 -5.82 9.26
C MET A 40 6.79 -6.08 9.92
N ASP A 41 6.85 -6.22 11.26
CA ASP A 41 8.08 -6.63 11.93
C ASP A 41 8.52 -8.04 11.43
N PRO A 42 9.82 -8.25 11.28
CA PRO A 42 10.95 -7.36 11.51
C PRO A 42 11.32 -6.50 10.28
N THR A 43 10.61 -6.60 9.17
CA THR A 43 10.98 -5.92 7.91
C THR A 43 10.78 -4.40 7.99
N LEU A 44 9.69 -3.97 8.62
CA LEU A 44 9.39 -2.56 8.87
C LEU A 44 8.96 -2.40 10.34
N HIS A 45 9.51 -1.37 10.98
CA HIS A 45 9.22 -1.07 12.38
C HIS A 45 8.22 0.07 12.52
N ASP A 46 7.54 0.09 13.66
CA ASP A 46 6.64 1.18 14.02
C ASP A 46 7.34 2.55 13.93
N GLU A 47 6.61 3.57 13.51
CA GLU A 47 7.10 4.94 13.28
C GLU A 47 8.19 5.08 12.19
N GLN A 48 8.59 4.00 11.53
CA GLN A 48 9.55 4.05 10.43
C GLN A 48 8.98 4.85 9.25
N ARG A 49 9.77 5.79 8.70
CA ARG A 49 9.40 6.51 7.49
C ARG A 49 9.80 5.73 6.24
N ILE A 50 8.85 5.52 5.35
CA ILE A 50 9.04 4.86 4.05
C ILE A 50 8.60 5.76 2.90
N PHE A 51 9.08 5.47 1.69
CA PHE A 51 8.58 6.08 0.47
C PHE A 51 7.74 5.08 -0.31
N VAL A 52 6.61 5.56 -0.81
CA VAL A 52 5.63 4.76 -1.54
C VAL A 52 5.52 5.30 -2.96
N SER A 53 5.74 4.43 -3.94
CA SER A 53 5.45 4.74 -5.35
C SER A 53 3.97 4.53 -5.61
N LYS A 54 3.29 5.55 -6.12
CA LYS A 54 1.88 5.47 -6.55
C LYS A 54 1.74 5.15 -8.06
N ILE A 55 2.84 4.93 -8.74
CA ILE A 55 2.85 4.66 -10.19
C ILE A 55 2.02 3.42 -10.50
N SER A 56 2.16 2.35 -9.71
CA SER A 56 1.37 1.12 -9.89
C SER A 56 -0.12 1.37 -9.76
N HIS A 57 -0.54 2.16 -8.77
CA HIS A 57 -1.93 2.55 -8.59
C HIS A 57 -2.43 3.42 -9.75
N THR A 58 -1.66 4.45 -10.13
CA THR A 58 -2.01 5.41 -11.18
C THR A 58 -2.16 4.73 -12.57
N PHE A 59 -1.30 3.77 -12.88
CA PHE A 59 -1.29 3.07 -14.16
C PHE A 59 -1.91 1.66 -14.10
N HIS A 60 -2.54 1.29 -12.98
CA HIS A 60 -3.17 -0.01 -12.75
C HIS A 60 -2.20 -1.19 -13.00
N LEU A 61 -0.93 -1.02 -12.62
CA LEU A 61 0.08 -2.05 -12.73
C LEU A 61 -0.05 -3.03 -11.55
N GLU A 62 -0.03 -4.31 -11.87
CA GLU A 62 -0.08 -5.36 -10.86
C GLU A 62 1.24 -5.45 -10.10
N PRO A 63 1.22 -5.42 -8.75
CA PRO A 63 2.42 -5.62 -7.94
C PRO A 63 3.02 -7.01 -8.11
N ASP A 64 4.33 -7.13 -7.90
CA ASP A 64 5.03 -8.39 -7.94
C ASP A 64 4.98 -9.15 -6.61
N TYR A 65 5.26 -10.46 -6.67
CA TYR A 65 5.39 -11.27 -5.46
C TYR A 65 6.46 -10.70 -4.52
N GLY A 66 6.11 -10.60 -3.26
CA GLY A 66 7.00 -10.09 -2.24
C GLY A 66 7.05 -8.56 -2.14
N ASP A 67 6.42 -7.83 -3.06
CA ASP A 67 6.28 -6.39 -2.93
C ASP A 67 5.53 -6.03 -1.64
N ILE A 68 6.00 -4.97 -0.97
CA ILE A 68 5.30 -4.40 0.17
C ILE A 68 4.37 -3.32 -0.37
N VAL A 69 3.07 -3.53 -0.20
CA VAL A 69 2.00 -2.68 -0.72
C VAL A 69 1.28 -1.95 0.41
N ILE A 70 0.82 -0.76 0.10
CA ILE A 70 -0.11 0.01 0.92
C ILE A 70 -1.50 -0.23 0.36
N ILE A 71 -2.42 -0.66 1.22
CA ILE A 71 -3.78 -1.03 0.82
C ILE A 71 -4.85 -0.30 1.64
N ASP A 72 -5.98 -0.06 1.00
CA ASP A 72 -7.22 0.30 1.68
C ASP A 72 -7.93 -0.99 2.12
N SER A 73 -8.14 -1.15 3.42
CA SER A 73 -8.76 -2.35 3.98
C SER A 73 -10.28 -2.42 3.83
N ARG A 74 -10.92 -1.39 3.28
CA ARG A 74 -12.37 -1.32 3.05
C ARG A 74 -12.75 -2.00 1.74
N VAL A 75 -12.50 -3.29 1.64
CA VAL A 75 -12.67 -4.11 0.42
C VAL A 75 -14.14 -4.25 -0.05
N ASP A 76 -15.10 -3.86 0.78
CA ASP A 76 -16.54 -3.98 0.50
C ASP A 76 -17.10 -2.85 -0.38
N ARG A 77 -16.28 -1.87 -0.76
CA ARG A 77 -16.67 -0.74 -1.60
C ARG A 77 -15.64 -0.50 -2.71
N SER A 78 -16.09 0.02 -3.84
CA SER A 78 -15.15 0.51 -4.88
C SER A 78 -14.51 1.82 -4.45
N ARG A 79 -13.25 2.04 -4.84
CA ARG A 79 -12.55 3.31 -4.66
C ARG A 79 -12.85 4.28 -5.79
N SER A 80 -12.71 5.58 -5.50
CA SER A 80 -12.85 6.66 -6.46
C SER A 80 -11.62 7.58 -6.43
N VAL A 81 -11.42 8.36 -7.49
CA VAL A 81 -10.35 9.37 -7.56
C VAL A 81 -10.49 10.42 -6.43
N LEU A 82 -11.70 10.61 -5.92
CA LEU A 82 -11.94 11.53 -4.80
C LEU A 82 -11.32 10.98 -3.50
N ASP A 83 -11.33 9.66 -3.29
CA ASP A 83 -10.66 9.03 -2.15
C ASP A 83 -9.15 9.32 -2.18
N ASP A 84 -8.51 9.20 -3.35
CA ASP A 84 -7.08 9.48 -3.52
C ASP A 84 -6.72 10.94 -3.22
N LEU A 85 -7.59 11.86 -3.62
CA LEU A 85 -7.42 13.30 -3.35
C LEU A 85 -7.59 13.60 -1.85
N MET A 86 -8.61 13.05 -1.22
CA MET A 86 -8.91 13.27 0.21
C MET A 86 -7.83 12.64 1.12
N GLU A 87 -7.22 11.55 0.69
CA GLU A 87 -6.13 10.88 1.42
C GLU A 87 -4.76 11.54 1.19
N HIS A 88 -4.67 12.55 0.31
CA HIS A 88 -3.41 13.26 0.09
C HIS A 88 -2.96 14.01 1.36
N PRO A 89 -1.66 13.94 1.77
CA PRO A 89 -1.17 14.54 3.01
C PRO A 89 -1.51 16.02 3.22
N LEU A 90 -1.52 16.82 2.15
CA LEU A 90 -1.87 18.24 2.23
C LEU A 90 -3.37 18.47 2.43
N VAL A 91 -4.21 17.61 1.88
CA VAL A 91 -5.67 17.70 2.04
C VAL A 91 -6.08 17.16 3.40
N SER A 92 -5.42 16.09 3.84
CA SER A 92 -5.68 15.46 5.14
C SER A 92 -5.27 16.31 6.36
N LEU A 93 -4.48 17.37 6.17
CA LEU A 93 -4.27 18.39 7.21
C LEU A 93 -5.56 19.12 7.61
N LEU A 94 -6.57 19.07 6.74
CA LEU A 94 -7.88 19.72 6.92
C LEU A 94 -8.98 18.74 7.35
N SER A 95 -8.67 17.45 7.43
CA SER A 95 -9.63 16.39 7.81
C SER A 95 -8.98 15.39 8.78
N ASP A 96 -9.76 14.87 9.73
CA ASP A 96 -9.31 13.76 10.58
C ASP A 96 -9.12 12.50 9.72
N LYS A 97 -7.88 12.00 9.66
CA LYS A 97 -7.57 10.71 9.04
C LYS A 97 -7.97 9.57 9.97
N ASP A 98 -8.71 8.63 9.44
CA ASP A 98 -8.78 7.30 10.06
C ASP A 98 -7.67 6.41 9.47
N ASP A 99 -6.45 6.52 10.03
CA ASP A 99 -5.28 5.74 9.60
C ASP A 99 -5.48 4.22 9.81
N ARG A 100 -6.53 3.82 10.56
CA ARG A 100 -6.85 2.41 10.82
C ARG A 100 -7.39 1.66 9.60
N ILE A 101 -7.69 2.34 8.51
CA ILE A 101 -8.17 1.74 7.25
C ILE A 101 -7.04 1.44 6.26
N ILE A 102 -5.87 2.06 6.44
CA ILE A 102 -4.71 1.90 5.57
C ILE A 102 -3.76 0.89 6.19
N TYR A 103 -3.47 -0.19 5.47
CA TYR A 103 -2.57 -1.24 5.92
C TYR A 103 -1.35 -1.34 5.01
N ILE A 104 -0.22 -1.75 5.61
CA ILE A 104 1.00 -2.09 4.91
C ILE A 104 1.16 -3.60 5.00
N LYS A 105 1.25 -4.30 3.85
CA LYS A 105 1.30 -5.76 3.77
C LYS A 105 2.20 -6.20 2.62
N ARG A 106 2.59 -7.47 2.63
CA ARG A 106 3.37 -8.11 1.57
C ARG A 106 2.48 -8.91 0.64
N VAL A 107 2.73 -8.82 -0.66
CA VAL A 107 2.03 -9.64 -1.69
C VAL A 107 2.51 -11.08 -1.61
N ILE A 108 1.56 -11.98 -1.32
CA ILE A 108 1.79 -13.42 -1.17
C ILE A 108 1.17 -14.19 -2.35
N GLY A 109 0.01 -13.78 -2.82
CA GLY A 109 -0.68 -14.40 -3.96
C GLY A 109 -1.19 -13.38 -4.94
N LYS A 110 -1.19 -13.75 -6.22
CA LYS A 110 -1.63 -13.01 -7.40
C LYS A 110 -2.81 -13.72 -8.06
N PRO A 111 -3.54 -13.09 -9.00
CA PRO A 111 -4.68 -13.72 -9.67
C PRO A 111 -4.38 -15.12 -10.20
N GLY A 112 -5.24 -16.07 -9.88
CA GLY A 112 -5.12 -17.47 -10.26
C GLY A 112 -4.29 -18.36 -9.33
N ASP A 113 -3.56 -17.79 -8.37
CA ASP A 113 -2.80 -18.60 -7.41
C ASP A 113 -3.73 -19.38 -6.47
N VAL A 114 -3.30 -20.58 -6.14
CA VAL A 114 -3.89 -21.43 -5.11
C VAL A 114 -3.01 -21.37 -3.85
N LEU A 115 -3.54 -20.84 -2.76
CA LEU A 115 -2.84 -20.72 -1.49
C LEU A 115 -3.37 -21.74 -0.49
N GLU A 116 -2.44 -22.36 0.24
CA GLU A 116 -2.72 -23.30 1.34
C GLU A 116 -1.89 -22.92 2.56
N PHE A 117 -2.45 -23.15 3.74
CA PHE A 117 -1.83 -22.82 5.03
C PHE A 117 -1.70 -24.08 5.87
N LYS A 118 -0.56 -24.73 5.81
CA LYS A 118 -0.29 -26.00 6.50
C LYS A 118 1.16 -26.08 6.97
N ASN A 119 1.44 -26.91 7.97
CA ASN A 119 2.80 -27.12 8.48
C ASN A 119 3.52 -25.81 8.88
N HIS A 120 2.79 -24.84 9.43
CA HIS A 120 3.31 -23.50 9.81
C HIS A 120 3.86 -22.67 8.63
N GLN A 121 3.52 -23.01 7.39
CA GLN A 121 4.00 -22.38 6.16
C GLN A 121 2.86 -22.05 5.22
N VAL A 122 3.13 -21.10 4.33
CA VAL A 122 2.29 -20.81 3.17
C VAL A 122 2.78 -21.63 2.00
N TYR A 123 1.87 -22.31 1.32
CA TYR A 123 2.11 -22.96 0.03
C TYR A 123 1.40 -22.16 -1.04
N ARG A 124 2.04 -21.96 -2.17
CA ARG A 124 1.48 -21.35 -3.36
C ARG A 124 1.63 -22.29 -4.53
N ASN A 125 0.51 -22.66 -5.16
CA ASN A 125 0.45 -23.60 -6.27
C ASN A 125 1.12 -24.97 -5.95
N GLY A 126 0.95 -25.42 -4.70
CA GLY A 126 1.52 -26.68 -4.21
C GLY A 126 2.95 -26.62 -3.67
N GLU A 127 3.67 -25.51 -3.89
CA GLU A 127 5.07 -25.34 -3.46
C GLU A 127 5.14 -24.47 -2.19
N PRO A 128 5.96 -24.85 -1.18
CA PRO A 128 6.16 -24.05 0.01
C PRO A 128 6.90 -22.76 -0.33
N LEU A 129 6.42 -21.63 0.21
CA LEU A 129 7.09 -20.35 0.02
C LEU A 129 8.38 -20.28 0.86
N ASN A 130 9.44 -19.76 0.24
CA ASN A 130 10.66 -19.39 0.96
C ASN A 130 10.51 -17.95 1.48
N GLU A 131 10.38 -17.81 2.80
CA GLU A 131 10.04 -16.54 3.45
C GLU A 131 11.08 -16.15 4.51
N PRO A 132 12.32 -15.81 4.09
CA PRO A 132 13.43 -15.53 5.01
C PRO A 132 13.26 -14.26 5.84
N TYR A 133 12.25 -13.46 5.53
CA TYR A 133 11.88 -12.23 6.25
C TYR A 133 11.05 -12.48 7.52
N LEU A 134 10.60 -13.72 7.75
CA LEU A 134 9.86 -14.06 8.95
C LEU A 134 10.82 -14.30 10.11
N ASN A 135 10.46 -13.84 11.31
CA ASN A 135 11.23 -14.09 12.52
C ASN A 135 10.68 -15.24 13.36
N GLU A 136 9.49 -15.71 13.06
CA GLU A 136 8.82 -16.82 13.77
C GLU A 136 7.93 -17.62 12.84
N GLN A 137 7.61 -18.84 13.25
CA GLN A 137 6.67 -19.70 12.53
C GLN A 137 5.23 -19.17 12.64
N MET A 138 4.49 -19.31 11.57
CA MET A 138 3.07 -18.94 11.52
C MET A 138 2.23 -19.96 12.30
N ASN A 139 1.39 -19.48 13.20
CA ASN A 139 0.46 -20.33 13.95
C ASN A 139 -0.84 -20.64 13.19
N TYR A 140 -1.14 -19.85 12.14
CA TYR A 140 -2.35 -20.01 11.34
C TYR A 140 -2.27 -21.24 10.45
N THR A 141 -3.33 -22.05 10.47
CA THR A 141 -3.54 -23.18 9.56
C THR A 141 -4.98 -23.16 9.04
N SER A 142 -5.20 -23.68 7.83
CA SER A 142 -6.52 -23.81 7.24
C SER A 142 -6.61 -25.09 6.42
N SER A 143 -7.72 -25.79 6.52
CA SER A 143 -8.06 -26.90 5.62
C SER A 143 -8.61 -26.41 4.26
N GLN A 144 -8.95 -25.14 4.17
CA GLN A 144 -9.46 -24.52 2.96
C GLN A 144 -8.32 -24.07 2.06
N GLN A 145 -8.47 -24.29 0.75
CA GLN A 145 -7.66 -23.65 -0.28
C GLN A 145 -8.25 -22.28 -0.64
N TYR A 146 -7.38 -21.31 -0.86
CA TYR A 146 -7.75 -19.95 -1.25
C TYR A 146 -7.29 -19.70 -2.68
N ILE A 147 -8.23 -19.66 -3.63
CA ILE A 147 -7.93 -19.31 -5.02
C ILE A 147 -8.08 -17.80 -5.16
N VAL A 148 -7.00 -17.12 -5.54
CA VAL A 148 -7.00 -15.66 -5.69
C VAL A 148 -7.82 -15.29 -6.92
N PRO A 149 -8.90 -14.50 -6.78
CA PRO A 149 -9.73 -14.12 -7.91
C PRO A 149 -9.00 -13.17 -8.88
N ASP A 150 -9.52 -13.07 -10.11
CA ASP A 150 -9.05 -12.07 -11.06
C ASP A 150 -9.08 -10.67 -10.46
N LYS A 151 -8.05 -9.88 -10.75
CA LYS A 151 -7.89 -8.48 -10.26
C LYS A 151 -7.84 -8.34 -8.74
N HIS A 152 -7.48 -9.40 -8.03
CA HIS A 152 -7.27 -9.36 -6.59
C HIS A 152 -5.88 -9.84 -6.22
N LEU A 153 -5.44 -9.45 -5.03
CA LEU A 153 -4.22 -9.93 -4.39
C LEU A 153 -4.55 -10.63 -3.08
N TYR A 154 -3.68 -11.53 -2.67
CA TYR A 154 -3.63 -12.02 -1.31
C TYR A 154 -2.38 -11.46 -0.62
N VAL A 155 -2.59 -10.73 0.45
CA VAL A 155 -1.50 -10.03 1.15
C VAL A 155 -1.43 -10.45 2.61
N MET A 156 -0.21 -10.49 3.17
CA MET A 156 0.00 -10.84 4.57
C MET A 156 1.01 -9.90 5.22
N GLY A 157 0.89 -9.72 6.53
CA GLY A 157 1.93 -9.08 7.32
C GLY A 157 3.12 -10.00 7.51
N ASP A 158 4.32 -9.44 7.65
CA ASP A 158 5.52 -10.23 7.94
C ASP A 158 5.49 -10.74 9.38
N ASN A 159 4.92 -9.99 10.32
CA ASN A 159 4.57 -10.47 11.66
C ASN A 159 3.30 -11.34 11.60
N ARG A 160 3.44 -12.59 11.13
CA ARG A 160 2.35 -13.52 10.83
C ARG A 160 1.34 -13.70 11.95
N ASN A 161 1.81 -13.70 13.18
CA ASN A 161 0.98 -13.98 14.36
C ASN A 161 0.36 -12.70 14.95
N ASN A 162 0.82 -11.52 14.48
CA ASN A 162 0.32 -10.22 14.93
C ASN A 162 -0.01 -9.31 13.72
N SER A 163 -0.83 -9.79 12.82
CA SER A 163 -1.24 -9.05 11.62
C SER A 163 -2.71 -9.28 11.29
N LYS A 164 -3.43 -8.18 11.04
CA LYS A 164 -4.73 -8.22 10.37
C LYS A 164 -4.49 -8.02 8.88
N ASP A 165 -4.77 -9.08 8.08
CA ASP A 165 -4.47 -9.13 6.65
C ASP A 165 -5.50 -9.99 5.90
N SER A 166 -5.19 -10.48 4.70
CA SER A 166 -6.13 -11.22 3.86
C SER A 166 -6.74 -12.45 4.55
N ARG A 167 -6.11 -12.98 5.58
CA ARG A 167 -6.71 -14.04 6.42
C ARG A 167 -7.97 -13.60 7.17
N ASN A 168 -8.10 -12.27 7.39
CA ASN A 168 -9.20 -11.66 8.15
C ASN A 168 -10.12 -10.82 7.26
N ILE A 169 -9.55 -10.08 6.27
CA ILE A 169 -10.29 -9.12 5.46
C ILE A 169 -10.58 -9.64 4.04
N GLY A 170 -10.06 -10.83 3.68
CA GLY A 170 -10.25 -11.40 2.35
C GLY A 170 -9.28 -10.90 1.30
N PHE A 171 -9.61 -11.15 0.04
CA PHE A 171 -8.81 -10.74 -1.11
C PHE A 171 -8.88 -9.22 -1.30
N ILE A 172 -7.76 -8.63 -1.72
CA ILE A 172 -7.63 -7.19 -1.92
C ILE A 172 -7.81 -6.87 -3.39
N PRO A 173 -8.83 -6.11 -3.80
CA PRO A 173 -8.96 -5.64 -5.17
C PRO A 173 -7.74 -4.79 -5.59
N LEU A 174 -7.31 -4.88 -6.84
CA LEU A 174 -6.13 -4.12 -7.33
C LEU A 174 -6.32 -2.60 -7.24
N ASP A 175 -7.53 -2.10 -7.36
CA ASP A 175 -7.86 -0.68 -7.18
C ASP A 175 -7.74 -0.21 -5.72
N HIS A 176 -7.70 -1.15 -4.75
CA HIS A 176 -7.42 -0.87 -3.34
C HIS A 176 -5.92 -0.86 -3.00
N VAL A 177 -5.06 -1.14 -3.96
CA VAL A 177 -3.60 -1.02 -3.79
C VAL A 177 -3.18 0.43 -4.07
N LEU A 178 -2.87 1.19 -3.03
CA LEU A 178 -2.58 2.63 -3.10
C LEU A 178 -1.15 2.92 -3.58
N GLY A 179 -0.28 1.93 -3.50
CA GLY A 179 1.10 2.05 -3.94
C GLY A 179 1.99 0.93 -3.43
N ILE A 180 3.24 0.96 -3.89
CA ILE A 180 4.29 -0.02 -3.55
C ILE A 180 5.41 0.70 -2.81
N LYS A 181 5.90 0.10 -1.71
CA LYS A 181 7.07 0.62 -0.98
C LYS A 181 8.30 0.62 -1.88
N LEU A 182 9.01 1.74 -1.95
CA LEU A 182 10.29 1.83 -2.65
C LEU A 182 11.45 1.29 -1.82
N GLY A 183 12.40 0.69 -2.52
CA GLY A 183 13.60 0.08 -1.92
C GLY A 183 13.29 -1.29 -1.29
N LYS A 184 14.32 -2.13 -1.30
CA LYS A 184 14.30 -3.45 -0.66
C LYS A 184 14.52 -3.32 0.84
#